data_e1f73da5a6e7a2c79adcd3de9e4598b6
#
_entry.id   e1f73da5a6e7a2c79adcd3de9e4598b6
#
_cell.length_a   1.000
_cell.length_b   1.000
_cell.length_c   1.000
_cell.angle_alpha   90.00
_cell.angle_beta   90.00
_cell.angle_gamma   90.00
#
_symmetry.space_group_name_H-M   'P 1'
#
loop_
_entity.id
_entity.type
_entity.pdbx_description
1 polymer ?
#
loop_
_entity_poly.entity_id
_entity_poly.type
_entity_poly.pdbx_seq_one_letter_code
_entity_poly.pdbx_strand_id
1 'polypeptide(L)'
;MSEKVSVPEIFGMNVFNDAMMREHLPKKVYEELKNTIERGEMLNSEIADIIANAMKDWAIERGATHYTHWFQPMTGITAEKHDSFLAPPSNGRAIMEFSGKELIKGESDASSFPSGGLRATFEARGYTAWDCTSPAFLREDAAGVTLYIPTAFYSYTGEALDKKTPLLRSCEAVSRQAMRIVRLFGNQTAEKVTVSCGAEQEYFLIDKNLYQKRKDLIFTGRTLFGAAPPKGQEMDDHYFGSIKERVACFMHELNVELWKLGVPAKTQHNEVAPAQHELSLIHISEPTRRS
;
A
#
# COMPACT_ATOMS: atom_id res chain seq x y z
N MET A 1 -4.40 26.03 -17.66
CA MET A 1 -4.78 26.34 -16.27
C MET A 1 -5.04 25.01 -15.61
N SER A 2 -4.28 24.64 -14.58
CA SER A 2 -4.55 23.42 -13.82
C SER A 2 -5.94 23.54 -13.19
N GLU A 3 -6.77 22.52 -13.35
CA GLU A 3 -8.04 22.42 -12.61
C GLU A 3 -7.77 22.60 -11.12
N LYS A 4 -8.61 23.42 -10.46
CA LYS A 4 -8.49 23.58 -9.02
C LYS A 4 -8.90 22.29 -8.34
N VAL A 5 -7.95 21.60 -7.73
CA VAL A 5 -8.18 20.37 -6.98
C VAL A 5 -8.63 20.72 -5.56
N SER A 6 -9.79 20.23 -5.16
CA SER A 6 -10.26 20.29 -3.77
C SER A 6 -9.79 19.03 -3.02
N VAL A 7 -8.73 19.13 -2.26
CA VAL A 7 -8.15 17.97 -1.52
C VAL A 7 -9.18 17.29 -0.63
N PRO A 8 -10.04 18.00 0.15
CA PRO A 8 -11.05 17.34 0.96
C PRO A 8 -12.06 16.51 0.17
N GLU A 9 -12.34 16.88 -1.09
CA GLU A 9 -13.29 16.17 -1.94
C GLU A 9 -12.72 14.92 -2.58
N ILE A 10 -11.41 14.92 -2.88
CA ILE A 10 -10.77 13.80 -3.56
C ILE A 10 -10.06 12.82 -2.60
N PHE A 11 -9.79 13.23 -1.35
CA PHE A 11 -9.01 12.42 -0.43
C PHE A 11 -9.70 11.11 -0.09
N GLY A 12 -9.06 9.99 -0.45
CA GLY A 12 -9.57 8.65 -0.23
C GLY A 12 -10.77 8.26 -1.09
N MET A 13 -11.05 9.00 -2.18
CA MET A 13 -12.19 8.68 -3.05
C MET A 13 -12.11 7.30 -3.70
N ASN A 14 -10.90 6.79 -3.88
CA ASN A 14 -10.62 5.46 -4.43
C ASN A 14 -10.36 4.40 -3.35
N VAL A 15 -10.75 4.65 -2.10
CA VAL A 15 -10.48 3.77 -0.97
C VAL A 15 -11.78 3.29 -0.35
N PHE A 16 -11.90 2.00 -0.10
CA PHE A 16 -12.98 1.44 0.71
C PHE A 16 -12.74 1.77 2.19
N ASN A 17 -12.82 3.06 2.50
CA ASN A 17 -12.51 3.64 3.80
C ASN A 17 -13.69 3.54 4.80
N ASP A 18 -13.51 4.08 6.01
CA ASP A 18 -14.54 4.06 7.06
C ASP A 18 -15.89 4.62 6.59
N ALA A 19 -15.90 5.67 5.78
CA ALA A 19 -17.13 6.25 5.24
C ALA A 19 -17.86 5.28 4.29
N MET A 20 -17.09 4.66 3.37
CA MET A 20 -17.60 3.67 2.42
C MET A 20 -18.06 2.40 3.15
N MET A 21 -17.31 1.93 4.14
CA MET A 21 -17.71 0.79 4.96
C MET A 21 -19.04 1.06 5.68
N ARG A 22 -19.22 2.26 6.22
CA ARG A 22 -20.46 2.67 6.92
C ARG A 22 -21.65 2.76 5.98
N GLU A 23 -21.44 3.19 4.74
CA GLU A 23 -22.47 3.35 3.71
C GLU A 23 -22.92 2.00 3.13
N HIS A 24 -21.97 1.11 2.86
CA HIS A 24 -22.21 -0.14 2.13
C HIS A 24 -22.45 -1.37 3.02
N LEU A 25 -22.14 -1.30 4.32
CA LEU A 25 -22.28 -2.43 5.23
C LEU A 25 -23.52 -2.27 6.16
N PRO A 26 -24.21 -3.37 6.47
CA PRO A 26 -25.17 -3.36 7.56
C PRO A 26 -24.51 -2.90 8.87
N LYS A 27 -25.20 -2.08 9.67
CA LYS A 27 -24.64 -1.45 10.86
C LYS A 27 -23.90 -2.42 11.79
N LYS A 28 -24.48 -3.59 12.06
CA LYS A 28 -23.85 -4.60 12.92
C LYS A 28 -22.52 -5.12 12.35
N VAL A 29 -22.48 -5.36 11.04
CA VAL A 29 -21.27 -5.84 10.33
C VAL A 29 -20.20 -4.76 10.32
N TYR A 30 -20.58 -3.51 10.09
CA TYR A 30 -19.66 -2.37 10.16
C TYR A 30 -19.04 -2.24 11.56
N GLU A 31 -19.85 -2.31 12.62
CA GLU A 31 -19.38 -2.20 14.01
C GLU A 31 -18.41 -3.34 14.37
N GLU A 32 -18.70 -4.57 13.94
CA GLU A 32 -17.85 -5.72 14.14
C GLU A 32 -16.52 -5.59 13.36
N LEU A 33 -16.58 -5.19 12.08
CA LEU A 33 -15.38 -4.93 11.28
C LEU A 33 -14.51 -3.83 11.90
N LYS A 34 -15.14 -2.76 12.36
CA LYS A 34 -14.43 -1.66 13.02
C LYS A 34 -13.69 -2.12 14.28
N ASN A 35 -14.33 -2.92 15.11
CA ASN A 35 -13.67 -3.51 16.29
C ASN A 35 -12.51 -4.43 15.89
N THR A 36 -12.66 -5.22 14.82
CA THR A 36 -11.60 -6.06 14.27
C THR A 36 -10.39 -5.22 13.83
N ILE A 37 -10.63 -4.12 13.12
CA ILE A 37 -9.58 -3.18 12.69
C ILE A 37 -8.86 -2.55 13.89
N GLU A 38 -9.61 -2.05 14.88
CA GLU A 38 -9.07 -1.39 16.07
C GLU A 38 -8.22 -2.35 16.91
N ARG A 39 -8.63 -3.60 17.02
CA ARG A 39 -7.89 -4.64 17.73
C ARG A 39 -6.74 -5.21 16.91
N GLY A 40 -6.76 -5.09 15.59
CA GLY A 40 -5.81 -5.71 14.67
C GLY A 40 -5.95 -7.23 14.66
N GLU A 41 -7.17 -7.71 14.73
CA GLU A 41 -7.53 -9.13 14.69
C GLU A 41 -7.78 -9.60 13.24
N MET A 42 -7.86 -10.91 13.07
CA MET A 42 -8.25 -11.48 11.78
C MET A 42 -9.76 -11.30 11.56
N LEU A 43 -10.15 -11.16 10.28
CA LEU A 43 -11.55 -11.04 9.89
C LEU A 43 -12.34 -12.29 10.28
N ASN A 44 -13.49 -12.08 10.92
CA ASN A 44 -14.43 -13.16 11.25
C ASN A 44 -15.08 -13.70 9.97
N SER A 45 -15.10 -15.04 9.85
CA SER A 45 -15.69 -15.74 8.71
C SER A 45 -17.19 -15.50 8.55
N GLU A 46 -17.91 -15.25 9.64
CA GLU A 46 -19.36 -15.01 9.61
C GLU A 46 -19.77 -13.75 8.88
N ILE A 47 -18.90 -12.72 8.91
CA ILE A 47 -19.17 -11.42 8.26
C ILE A 47 -18.41 -11.23 6.95
N ALA A 48 -17.46 -12.11 6.65
CA ALA A 48 -16.55 -11.94 5.52
C ALA A 48 -17.27 -11.91 4.17
N ASP A 49 -18.29 -12.76 3.95
CA ASP A 49 -19.05 -12.77 2.70
C ASP A 49 -19.83 -11.46 2.50
N ILE A 50 -20.38 -10.91 3.59
CA ILE A 50 -21.12 -9.64 3.52
C ILE A 50 -20.17 -8.50 3.13
N ILE A 51 -18.98 -8.48 3.74
CA ILE A 51 -17.95 -7.46 3.44
C ILE A 51 -17.43 -7.63 2.01
N ALA A 52 -17.14 -8.86 1.60
CA ALA A 52 -16.67 -9.14 0.24
C ALA A 52 -17.68 -8.67 -0.82
N ASN A 53 -18.96 -8.98 -0.65
CA ASN A 53 -19.99 -8.52 -1.56
C ASN A 53 -20.10 -7.00 -1.59
N ALA A 54 -20.10 -6.33 -0.45
CA ALA A 54 -20.15 -4.87 -0.38
C ALA A 54 -18.93 -4.23 -1.06
N MET A 55 -17.74 -4.77 -0.82
CA MET A 55 -16.50 -4.32 -1.45
C MET A 55 -16.52 -4.51 -2.97
N LYS A 56 -17.02 -5.65 -3.44
CA LYS A 56 -17.20 -5.95 -4.87
C LYS A 56 -18.19 -5.00 -5.52
N ASP A 57 -19.38 -4.81 -4.92
CA ASP A 57 -20.40 -3.94 -5.47
C ASP A 57 -19.92 -2.49 -5.56
N TRP A 58 -19.29 -1.98 -4.50
CA TRP A 58 -18.61 -0.68 -4.50
C TRP A 58 -17.56 -0.53 -5.60
N ALA A 59 -16.76 -1.59 -5.83
CA ALA A 59 -15.72 -1.57 -6.87
C ALA A 59 -16.32 -1.60 -8.27
N ILE A 60 -17.33 -2.44 -8.51
CA ILE A 60 -18.01 -2.56 -9.81
C ILE A 60 -18.74 -1.26 -10.18
N GLU A 61 -19.40 -0.62 -9.24
CA GLU A 61 -20.04 0.70 -9.45
C GLU A 61 -19.05 1.76 -9.93
N ARG A 62 -17.76 1.59 -9.63
CA ARG A 62 -16.64 2.45 -10.05
C ARG A 62 -15.86 1.90 -11.24
N GLY A 63 -16.42 0.92 -11.95
CA GLY A 63 -15.88 0.37 -13.19
C GLY A 63 -14.84 -0.73 -13.01
N ALA A 64 -14.62 -1.24 -11.82
CA ALA A 64 -13.70 -2.36 -11.63
C ALA A 64 -14.25 -3.64 -12.25
N THR A 65 -13.38 -4.35 -12.94
CA THR A 65 -13.68 -5.65 -13.56
C THR A 65 -12.89 -6.79 -12.93
N HIS A 66 -11.79 -6.45 -12.26
CA HIS A 66 -10.84 -7.38 -11.67
C HIS A 66 -10.50 -6.96 -10.24
N TYR A 67 -9.96 -7.92 -9.49
CA TYR A 67 -9.35 -7.70 -8.19
C TYR A 67 -7.97 -8.36 -8.12
N THR A 68 -7.16 -7.95 -7.17
CA THR A 68 -5.86 -8.55 -6.88
C THR A 68 -5.59 -8.60 -5.39
N HIS A 69 -5.05 -9.71 -4.92
CA HIS A 69 -4.43 -9.80 -3.60
C HIS A 69 -3.03 -9.18 -3.69
N TRP A 70 -2.92 -7.98 -3.14
CA TRP A 70 -1.71 -7.18 -3.28
C TRP A 70 -0.80 -7.34 -2.07
N PHE A 71 0.40 -7.85 -2.29
CA PHE A 71 1.42 -8.02 -1.27
C PHE A 71 2.83 -7.90 -1.87
N GLN A 72 3.81 -7.70 -1.00
CA GLN A 72 5.22 -7.69 -1.37
C GLN A 72 5.90 -8.97 -0.91
N PRO A 73 6.24 -9.91 -1.82
CA PRO A 73 7.04 -11.08 -1.50
C PRO A 73 8.39 -10.70 -0.90
N MET A 74 9.05 -11.65 -0.26
CA MET A 74 10.39 -11.45 0.33
C MET A 74 11.45 -11.02 -0.71
N THR A 75 11.22 -11.28 -1.99
CA THR A 75 12.07 -10.80 -3.11
C THR A 75 12.07 -9.29 -3.30
N GLY A 76 11.08 -8.58 -2.74
CA GLY A 76 10.92 -7.13 -2.90
C GLY A 76 10.16 -6.69 -4.15
N ILE A 77 9.75 -7.60 -5.00
CA ILE A 77 8.88 -7.34 -6.16
C ILE A 77 7.43 -7.43 -5.71
N THR A 78 6.61 -6.43 -6.05
CA THR A 78 5.18 -6.47 -5.75
C THR A 78 4.52 -7.60 -6.53
N ALA A 79 3.72 -8.43 -5.85
CA ALA A 79 2.93 -9.47 -6.47
C ALA A 79 1.58 -8.91 -6.88
N GLU A 80 1.23 -9.12 -8.13
CA GLU A 80 -0.06 -8.76 -8.71
C GLU A 80 -0.54 -9.91 -9.60
N LYS A 81 -1.66 -10.52 -9.22
CA LYS A 81 -2.40 -11.46 -10.04
C LYS A 81 -3.83 -10.96 -10.12
N HIS A 82 -4.24 -10.53 -11.30
CA HIS A 82 -5.55 -9.96 -11.53
C HIS A 82 -6.54 -11.05 -11.87
N ASP A 83 -7.49 -11.29 -10.99
CA ASP A 83 -8.61 -12.20 -11.20
C ASP A 83 -9.88 -11.39 -11.52
N SER A 84 -10.64 -11.86 -12.52
CA SER A 84 -11.92 -11.24 -12.84
C SER A 84 -12.96 -11.57 -11.80
N PHE A 85 -13.87 -10.63 -11.52
CA PHE A 85 -15.08 -10.92 -10.74
C PHE A 85 -16.04 -11.86 -11.47
N LEU A 86 -15.79 -12.17 -12.76
CA LEU A 86 -16.66 -12.98 -13.56
C LEU A 86 -16.67 -14.44 -13.09
N ALA A 87 -17.80 -14.89 -12.57
CA ALA A 87 -18.07 -16.31 -12.33
C ALA A 87 -18.60 -17.01 -13.58
N PRO A 88 -18.58 -18.35 -13.63
CA PRO A 88 -19.15 -19.10 -14.73
C PRO A 88 -20.58 -18.66 -15.05
N PRO A 89 -20.88 -18.32 -16.31
CA PRO A 89 -22.19 -17.79 -16.66
C PRO A 89 -23.29 -18.82 -16.43
N SER A 90 -24.42 -18.36 -15.88
CA SER A 90 -25.62 -19.16 -15.70
C SER A 90 -26.74 -18.58 -16.56
N ASN A 91 -27.42 -19.45 -17.31
CA ASN A 91 -28.55 -19.07 -18.19
C ASN A 91 -28.21 -17.96 -19.21
N GLY A 92 -26.96 -17.95 -19.71
CA GLY A 92 -26.48 -16.97 -20.67
C GLY A 92 -26.24 -15.57 -20.11
N ARG A 93 -26.22 -15.40 -18.79
CA ARG A 93 -25.91 -14.14 -18.13
C ARG A 93 -24.63 -14.24 -17.33
N ALA A 94 -23.83 -13.17 -17.36
CA ALA A 94 -22.67 -13.04 -16.52
C ALA A 94 -23.08 -12.89 -15.05
N ILE A 95 -22.36 -13.58 -14.17
CA ILE A 95 -22.50 -13.44 -12.73
C ILE A 95 -21.19 -12.82 -12.22
N MET A 96 -21.29 -11.81 -11.36
CA MET A 96 -20.15 -11.19 -10.73
C MET A 96 -20.08 -11.68 -9.29
N GLU A 97 -18.97 -12.36 -8.93
CA GLU A 97 -18.80 -13.00 -7.64
C GLU A 97 -17.47 -12.59 -6.98
N PHE A 98 -17.50 -12.42 -5.69
CA PHE A 98 -16.35 -12.26 -4.84
C PHE A 98 -16.72 -12.72 -3.43
N SER A 99 -16.11 -13.80 -2.96
CA SER A 99 -16.49 -14.44 -1.70
C SER A 99 -15.61 -14.00 -0.53
N GLY A 100 -16.14 -14.12 0.67
CA GLY A 100 -15.40 -13.86 1.91
C GLY A 100 -14.18 -14.75 2.09
N LYS A 101 -14.15 -15.92 1.43
CA LYS A 101 -12.98 -16.79 1.40
C LYS A 101 -11.74 -16.05 0.87
N GLU A 102 -11.92 -15.21 -0.15
CA GLU A 102 -10.84 -14.42 -0.74
C GLU A 102 -10.24 -13.41 0.25
N LEU A 103 -11.03 -12.95 1.22
CA LEU A 103 -10.57 -12.03 2.27
C LEU A 103 -9.89 -12.74 3.44
N ILE A 104 -10.36 -13.94 3.82
CA ILE A 104 -9.89 -14.63 5.02
C ILE A 104 -8.68 -15.51 4.73
N LYS A 105 -8.77 -16.30 3.65
CA LYS A 105 -7.80 -17.34 3.31
C LYS A 105 -7.81 -17.60 1.82
N GLY A 106 -7.43 -16.56 1.06
CA GLY A 106 -7.24 -16.69 -0.36
C GLY A 106 -6.08 -17.63 -0.64
N GLU A 107 -6.26 -18.56 -1.55
CA GLU A 107 -5.14 -19.28 -2.14
C GLU A 107 -4.68 -18.47 -3.33
N SER A 108 -3.72 -17.56 -3.08
CA SER A 108 -2.98 -17.01 -4.20
C SER A 108 -2.25 -18.19 -4.86
N ASP A 109 -2.34 -18.29 -6.18
CA ASP A 109 -1.46 -19.19 -6.92
C ASP A 109 -0.03 -18.66 -6.83
N ALA A 110 0.57 -18.88 -5.67
CA ALA A 110 1.91 -18.44 -5.34
C ALA A 110 2.98 -19.40 -5.89
N SER A 111 2.58 -20.37 -6.70
CA SER A 111 3.50 -21.31 -7.33
C SER A 111 4.53 -20.64 -8.23
N SER A 112 4.24 -19.41 -8.68
CA SER A 112 5.13 -18.60 -9.52
C SER A 112 5.96 -17.58 -8.74
N PHE A 113 5.78 -17.42 -7.43
CA PHE A 113 6.56 -16.45 -6.63
C PHE A 113 7.77 -17.13 -6.00
N PRO A 114 8.98 -16.67 -6.32
CA PRO A 114 10.17 -17.13 -5.61
C PRO A 114 10.04 -16.76 -4.13
N SER A 115 10.35 -17.66 -3.24
CA SER A 115 10.28 -17.42 -1.79
C SER A 115 11.25 -16.33 -1.31
N GLY A 116 12.19 -15.93 -2.14
CA GLY A 116 13.15 -14.86 -1.87
C GLY A 116 14.07 -15.07 -0.69
N GLY A 117 13.99 -16.21 -0.04
CA GLY A 117 14.73 -16.57 1.15
C GLY A 117 15.68 -17.74 0.93
N LEU A 118 15.97 -18.45 2.00
CA LEU A 118 16.85 -19.63 2.04
C LEU A 118 16.43 -20.76 1.08
N ARG A 119 15.25 -20.66 0.48
CA ARG A 119 14.67 -21.65 -0.43
C ARG A 119 14.25 -21.03 -1.76
N ALA A 120 15.12 -20.28 -2.38
CA ALA A 120 14.86 -19.62 -3.67
C ALA A 120 14.45 -20.58 -4.81
N THR A 121 14.64 -21.87 -4.64
CA THR A 121 14.27 -22.91 -5.61
C THR A 121 12.91 -23.55 -5.36
N PHE A 122 12.26 -23.22 -4.24
CA PHE A 122 10.95 -23.74 -3.92
C PHE A 122 9.86 -22.69 -4.20
N GLU A 123 8.80 -23.15 -4.80
CA GLU A 123 7.59 -22.37 -4.94
C GLU A 123 7.07 -21.98 -3.56
N ALA A 124 6.90 -20.69 -3.33
CA ALA A 124 6.29 -20.19 -2.13
C ALA A 124 4.79 -20.43 -2.23
N ARG A 125 4.29 -21.42 -1.52
CA ARG A 125 2.87 -21.70 -1.39
C ARG A 125 2.37 -21.29 -0.03
N GLY A 126 1.19 -20.71 0.00
CA GLY A 126 0.61 -20.24 1.24
C GLY A 126 -0.77 -19.63 1.05
N TYR A 127 -1.16 -18.88 2.05
CA TYR A 127 -2.43 -18.20 2.09
C TYR A 127 -2.23 -16.70 2.12
N THR A 128 -3.16 -15.99 1.48
CA THR A 128 -3.34 -14.55 1.65
C THR A 128 -4.48 -14.29 2.61
N ALA A 129 -4.34 -13.29 3.46
CA ALA A 129 -5.42 -12.78 4.27
C ALA A 129 -5.44 -11.25 4.19
N TRP A 130 -6.62 -10.68 4.01
CA TRP A 130 -6.75 -9.23 4.02
C TRP A 130 -6.27 -8.68 5.36
N ASP A 131 -5.35 -7.74 5.31
CA ASP A 131 -5.00 -6.93 6.46
C ASP A 131 -6.06 -5.84 6.63
N CYS A 132 -7.02 -6.07 7.51
CA CYS A 132 -8.12 -5.14 7.75
C CYS A 132 -7.66 -3.74 8.22
N THR A 133 -6.41 -3.59 8.70
CA THR A 133 -5.84 -2.29 9.06
C THR A 133 -5.40 -1.47 7.85
N SER A 134 -5.37 -2.09 6.68
CA SER A 134 -5.07 -1.47 5.38
C SER A 134 -6.29 -1.59 4.48
N PRO A 135 -7.02 -0.50 4.22
CA PRO A 135 -8.23 -0.55 3.42
C PRO A 135 -7.95 -0.98 1.98
N ALA A 136 -8.91 -1.69 1.37
CA ALA A 136 -8.88 -1.98 -0.06
C ALA A 136 -9.04 -0.69 -0.86
N PHE A 137 -8.49 -0.64 -2.07
CA PHE A 137 -8.50 0.55 -2.90
C PHE A 137 -8.62 0.22 -4.39
N LEU A 138 -9.07 1.18 -5.17
CA LEU A 138 -9.15 1.10 -6.61
C LEU A 138 -7.94 1.78 -7.25
N ARG A 139 -7.38 1.11 -8.25
CA ARG A 139 -6.38 1.70 -9.12
C ARG A 139 -6.87 1.63 -10.56
N GLU A 140 -6.80 2.75 -11.24
CA GLU A 140 -7.06 2.87 -12.66
C GLU A 140 -5.74 2.96 -13.43
N ASP A 141 -5.63 2.19 -14.49
CA ASP A 141 -4.52 2.25 -15.44
C ASP A 141 -5.03 2.05 -16.86
N ALA A 142 -4.11 1.86 -17.83
CA ALA A 142 -4.46 1.67 -19.24
C ALA A 142 -5.29 0.38 -19.51
N ALA A 143 -5.30 -0.57 -18.59
CA ALA A 143 -6.06 -1.81 -18.69
C ALA A 143 -7.46 -1.71 -18.08
N GLY A 144 -7.74 -0.65 -17.32
CA GLY A 144 -9.02 -0.39 -16.66
C GLY A 144 -8.88 -0.23 -15.14
N VAL A 145 -9.98 -0.46 -14.43
CA VAL A 145 -10.04 -0.34 -12.97
C VAL A 145 -9.94 -1.71 -12.31
N THR A 146 -9.06 -1.82 -11.34
CA THR A 146 -8.85 -3.04 -10.54
C THR A 146 -8.97 -2.74 -9.05
N LEU A 147 -9.61 -3.63 -8.31
CA LEU A 147 -9.67 -3.60 -6.85
C LEU A 147 -8.40 -4.24 -6.27
N TYR A 148 -7.66 -3.47 -5.49
CA TYR A 148 -6.46 -3.91 -4.78
C TYR A 148 -6.80 -4.18 -3.32
N ILE A 149 -6.49 -5.39 -2.87
CA ILE A 149 -6.76 -5.85 -1.51
C ILE A 149 -5.40 -6.06 -0.82
N PRO A 150 -4.99 -5.15 0.09
CA PRO A 150 -3.73 -5.31 0.83
C PRO A 150 -3.77 -6.56 1.70
N THR A 151 -2.90 -7.53 1.42
CA THR A 151 -2.89 -8.81 2.11
C THR A 151 -1.56 -9.11 2.77
N ALA A 152 -1.61 -9.89 3.85
CA ALA A 152 -0.48 -10.64 4.35
C ALA A 152 -0.40 -11.97 3.57
N PHE A 153 0.82 -12.41 3.29
CA PHE A 153 1.09 -13.69 2.63
C PHE A 153 1.97 -14.56 3.52
N TYR A 154 1.49 -15.74 3.86
CA TYR A 154 2.16 -16.65 4.78
C TYR A 154 2.03 -18.10 4.33
N SER A 155 3.01 -18.94 4.71
CA SER A 155 3.03 -20.36 4.37
C SER A 155 1.90 -21.13 5.03
N TYR A 156 1.67 -22.36 4.58
CA TYR A 156 0.69 -23.26 5.20
C TYR A 156 1.01 -23.58 6.68
N THR A 157 2.26 -23.40 7.09
CA THR A 157 2.75 -23.59 8.46
C THR A 157 2.92 -22.28 9.23
N GLY A 158 2.58 -21.13 8.60
CA GLY A 158 2.52 -19.82 9.22
C GLY A 158 3.80 -18.99 9.14
N GLU A 159 4.83 -19.41 8.39
CA GLU A 159 6.00 -18.59 8.16
C GLU A 159 5.65 -17.41 7.25
N ALA A 160 6.29 -16.27 7.50
CA ALA A 160 6.14 -15.10 6.66
C ALA A 160 6.75 -15.34 5.27
N LEU A 161 6.00 -15.08 4.22
CA LEU A 161 6.44 -15.12 2.83
C LEU A 161 6.45 -13.73 2.19
N ASP A 162 6.04 -12.72 2.93
CA ASP A 162 5.99 -11.32 2.53
C ASP A 162 6.68 -10.41 3.55
N LYS A 163 6.72 -9.11 3.26
CA LYS A 163 7.28 -8.10 4.15
C LYS A 163 6.27 -7.59 5.18
N LYS A 164 4.97 -7.70 4.91
CA LYS A 164 3.91 -7.19 5.78
C LYS A 164 3.71 -8.05 7.03
N THR A 165 3.77 -9.36 6.89
CA THR A 165 3.62 -10.28 8.04
C THR A 165 4.64 -10.02 9.15
N PRO A 166 5.95 -9.88 8.88
CA PRO A 166 6.92 -9.48 9.91
C PRO A 166 6.61 -8.11 10.52
N LEU A 167 6.18 -7.14 9.73
CA LEU A 167 5.81 -5.81 10.21
C LEU A 167 4.65 -5.89 11.20
N LEU A 168 3.56 -6.56 10.85
CA LEU A 168 2.39 -6.72 11.72
C LEU A 168 2.76 -7.43 13.04
N ARG A 169 3.56 -8.49 12.96
CA ARG A 169 4.07 -9.20 14.14
C ARG A 169 4.96 -8.33 15.02
N SER A 170 5.78 -7.47 14.41
CA SER A 170 6.62 -6.53 15.17
C SER A 170 5.78 -5.48 15.89
N CYS A 171 4.74 -4.93 15.25
CA CYS A 171 3.81 -4.00 15.88
C CYS A 171 3.11 -4.62 17.09
N GLU A 172 2.69 -5.88 16.98
CA GLU A 172 2.10 -6.62 18.09
C GLU A 172 3.10 -6.85 19.24
N ALA A 173 4.33 -7.24 18.91
CA ALA A 173 5.39 -7.43 19.90
C ALA A 173 5.72 -6.14 20.65
N VAL A 174 5.83 -5.00 19.94
CA VAL A 174 6.06 -3.69 20.53
C VAL A 174 4.88 -3.29 21.43
N SER A 175 3.64 -3.47 20.94
CA SER A 175 2.43 -3.17 21.72
C SER A 175 2.43 -3.91 23.06
N ARG A 176 2.74 -5.21 23.06
CA ARG A 176 2.82 -6.00 24.32
C ARG A 176 3.84 -5.45 25.31
N GLN A 177 5.01 -5.02 24.85
CA GLN A 177 6.05 -4.47 25.73
C GLN A 177 5.71 -3.05 26.20
N ALA A 178 5.20 -2.21 25.31
CA ALA A 178 4.76 -0.87 25.64
C ALA A 178 3.61 -0.86 26.66
N MET A 179 2.66 -1.80 26.53
CA MET A 179 1.58 -1.97 27.51
C MET A 179 2.08 -2.30 28.92
N ARG A 180 3.20 -3.03 29.05
CA ARG A 180 3.82 -3.27 30.37
C ARG A 180 4.26 -1.97 31.02
N ILE A 181 4.86 -1.07 30.23
CA ILE A 181 5.31 0.25 30.70
C ILE A 181 4.10 1.13 31.04
N VAL A 182 3.10 1.19 30.18
CA VAL A 182 1.84 1.95 30.38
C VAL A 182 1.18 1.56 31.72
N ARG A 183 1.14 0.26 32.02
CA ARG A 183 0.59 -0.25 33.29
C ARG A 183 1.42 0.12 34.48
N LEU A 184 2.76 0.15 34.37
CA LEU A 184 3.65 0.61 35.47
C LEU A 184 3.43 2.08 35.83
N PHE A 185 3.03 2.91 34.85
CA PHE A 185 2.62 4.29 35.09
C PHE A 185 1.16 4.45 35.58
N GLY A 186 0.52 3.34 35.96
CA GLY A 186 -0.81 3.36 36.59
C GLY A 186 -2.01 3.38 35.64
N ASN A 187 -1.81 3.38 34.34
CA ASN A 187 -2.92 3.30 33.40
C ASN A 187 -3.47 1.88 33.34
N GLN A 188 -4.75 1.70 33.71
CA GLN A 188 -5.44 0.41 33.74
C GLN A 188 -6.48 0.27 32.61
N THR A 189 -6.74 1.34 31.85
CA THR A 189 -7.80 1.37 30.84
C THR A 189 -7.30 1.17 29.41
N ALA A 190 -6.02 1.42 29.16
CA ALA A 190 -5.43 1.18 27.86
C ALA A 190 -5.40 -0.32 27.53
N GLU A 191 -5.86 -0.70 26.36
CA GLU A 191 -5.89 -2.08 25.88
C GLU A 191 -4.76 -2.38 24.89
N LYS A 192 -4.31 -1.37 24.15
CA LYS A 192 -3.30 -1.50 23.10
C LYS A 192 -2.46 -0.23 22.96
N VAL A 193 -1.23 -0.39 22.54
CA VAL A 193 -0.37 0.70 22.07
C VAL A 193 -0.13 0.52 20.59
N THR A 194 -0.45 1.53 19.80
CA THR A 194 -0.26 1.53 18.35
C THR A 194 0.97 2.35 18.01
N VAL A 195 1.80 1.81 17.13
CA VAL A 195 2.93 2.51 16.53
C VAL A 195 2.48 3.10 15.21
N SER A 196 2.73 4.38 15.00
CA SER A 196 2.56 5.02 13.70
C SER A 196 3.92 5.37 13.11
N CYS A 197 4.06 5.20 11.81
CA CYS A 197 5.20 5.67 11.06
C CYS A 197 4.73 6.34 9.76
N GLY A 198 5.51 7.28 9.25
CA GLY A 198 5.31 7.87 7.93
C GLY A 198 6.39 7.37 7.00
N ALA A 199 5.97 6.95 5.82
CA ALA A 199 6.89 6.57 4.78
C ALA A 199 7.44 7.81 4.08
N GLU A 200 8.71 7.76 3.70
CA GLU A 200 9.39 8.71 2.85
C GLU A 200 9.86 7.98 1.59
N GLN A 201 9.74 8.64 0.46
CA GLN A 201 10.19 8.09 -0.81
C GLN A 201 11.14 9.07 -1.48
N GLU A 202 12.40 8.70 -1.51
CA GLU A 202 13.40 9.37 -2.33
C GLU A 202 13.43 8.78 -3.73
N TYR A 203 13.57 9.62 -4.74
CA TYR A 203 13.57 9.19 -6.13
C TYR A 203 14.40 10.12 -7.02
N PHE A 204 14.95 9.55 -8.09
CA PHE A 204 15.58 10.31 -9.15
C PHE A 204 14.62 10.49 -10.32
N LEU A 205 14.40 11.73 -10.73
CA LEU A 205 13.60 12.06 -11.90
C LEU A 205 14.53 12.33 -13.09
N ILE A 206 14.48 11.45 -14.08
CA ILE A 206 15.35 11.49 -15.25
C ILE A 206 14.56 11.63 -16.54
N ASP A 207 15.12 12.29 -17.54
CA ASP A 207 14.48 12.45 -18.85
C ASP A 207 14.40 11.09 -19.56
N LYS A 208 13.18 10.68 -19.94
CA LYS A 208 12.90 9.39 -20.56
C LYS A 208 13.65 9.19 -21.89
N ASN A 209 13.78 10.26 -22.70
CA ASN A 209 14.45 10.15 -23.99
C ASN A 209 15.97 9.97 -23.83
N LEU A 210 16.54 10.55 -22.76
CA LEU A 210 17.94 10.34 -22.41
C LEU A 210 18.16 8.95 -21.82
N TYR A 211 17.25 8.50 -20.94
CA TYR A 211 17.28 7.14 -20.39
C TYR A 211 17.26 6.07 -21.47
N GLN A 212 16.41 6.20 -22.48
CA GLN A 212 16.30 5.24 -23.59
C GLN A 212 17.57 5.10 -24.43
N LYS A 213 18.48 6.08 -24.37
CA LYS A 213 19.79 6.04 -25.02
C LYS A 213 20.88 5.36 -24.16
N ARG A 214 20.57 5.06 -22.91
CA ARG A 214 21.53 4.56 -21.92
C ARG A 214 21.27 3.06 -21.66
N LYS A 215 21.93 2.22 -22.44
CA LYS A 215 21.80 0.75 -22.31
C LYS A 215 22.24 0.23 -20.95
N ASP A 216 23.23 0.86 -20.32
CA ASP A 216 23.67 0.53 -18.98
C ASP A 216 22.54 0.74 -17.95
N LEU A 217 21.82 1.87 -18.00
CA LEU A 217 20.68 2.11 -17.11
C LEU A 217 19.52 1.15 -17.37
N ILE A 218 19.22 0.86 -18.65
CA ILE A 218 18.12 -0.02 -19.03
C ILE A 218 18.37 -1.45 -18.57
N PHE A 219 19.57 -1.99 -18.82
CA PHE A 219 19.84 -3.41 -18.57
C PHE A 219 20.33 -3.71 -17.16
N THR A 220 20.96 -2.76 -16.47
CA THR A 220 21.56 -3.00 -15.15
C THR A 220 20.96 -2.16 -14.02
N GLY A 221 20.08 -1.18 -14.32
CA GLY A 221 19.51 -0.26 -13.35
C GLY A 221 20.50 0.72 -12.74
N ARG A 222 21.72 0.83 -13.28
CA ARG A 222 22.78 1.71 -12.77
C ARG A 222 23.70 2.23 -13.87
N THR A 223 24.38 3.32 -13.60
CA THR A 223 25.44 3.83 -14.47
C THR A 223 26.66 2.93 -14.41
N LEU A 224 27.08 2.38 -15.56
CA LEU A 224 28.32 1.64 -15.72
C LEU A 224 29.43 2.49 -16.36
N PHE A 225 29.04 3.41 -17.24
CA PHE A 225 29.95 4.27 -18.00
C PHE A 225 29.51 5.72 -17.87
N GLY A 226 30.46 6.61 -17.79
CA GLY A 226 30.24 8.04 -17.74
C GLY A 226 31.17 8.75 -16.78
N ALA A 227 31.18 10.07 -16.87
CA ALA A 227 31.88 10.92 -15.92
C ALA A 227 31.00 11.19 -14.71
N ALA A 228 31.58 11.40 -13.56
CA ALA A 228 30.89 11.96 -12.41
C ALA A 228 30.31 13.34 -12.77
N PRO A 229 29.19 13.76 -12.18
CA PRO A 229 28.67 15.12 -12.36
C PRO A 229 29.71 16.13 -11.89
N PRO A 230 29.75 17.33 -12.48
CA PRO A 230 30.72 18.39 -12.10
C PRO A 230 30.55 18.83 -10.65
N LYS A 231 29.40 18.61 -10.08
CA LYS A 231 29.05 18.87 -8.69
C LYS A 231 28.29 17.67 -8.11
N GLY A 232 28.69 17.24 -6.93
CA GLY A 232 28.06 16.16 -6.19
C GLY A 232 27.16 16.69 -5.08
N GLN A 233 27.32 16.19 -3.87
CA GLN A 233 26.50 16.54 -2.69
C GLN A 233 27.15 17.63 -1.81
N GLU A 234 28.17 18.29 -2.32
CA GLU A 234 28.95 19.27 -1.55
C GLU A 234 28.05 20.41 -1.07
N MET A 235 28.15 20.71 0.21
CA MET A 235 27.45 21.80 0.89
C MET A 235 25.92 21.76 0.78
N ASP A 236 25.35 20.62 0.43
CA ASP A 236 23.90 20.36 0.33
C ASP A 236 23.13 21.34 -0.58
N ASP A 237 23.82 21.99 -1.51
CA ASP A 237 23.23 23.06 -2.28
C ASP A 237 22.17 22.62 -3.30
N HIS A 238 22.14 21.34 -3.69
CA HIS A 238 20.99 20.80 -4.43
C HIS A 238 19.73 20.74 -3.56
N TYR A 239 19.87 20.40 -2.28
CA TYR A 239 18.78 20.37 -1.31
C TYR A 239 18.13 21.75 -1.17
N PHE A 240 18.94 22.80 -1.08
CA PHE A 240 18.47 24.18 -0.97
C PHE A 240 18.09 24.83 -2.31
N GLY A 241 18.20 24.11 -3.42
CA GLY A 241 17.83 24.59 -4.74
C GLY A 241 16.32 24.73 -4.93
N SER A 242 15.93 25.57 -5.90
CA SER A 242 14.53 25.68 -6.29
C SER A 242 14.04 24.42 -7.02
N ILE A 243 12.80 24.04 -6.81
CA ILE A 243 12.15 22.97 -7.55
C ILE A 243 11.87 23.47 -8.98
N LYS A 244 12.41 22.78 -9.98
CA LYS A 244 12.19 23.10 -11.38
C LYS A 244 10.74 22.85 -11.79
N GLU A 245 10.21 23.64 -12.71
CA GLU A 245 8.80 23.57 -13.15
C GLU A 245 8.35 22.16 -13.56
N ARG A 246 9.13 21.44 -14.38
CA ARG A 246 8.78 20.05 -14.76
C ARG A 246 8.67 19.11 -13.56
N VAL A 247 9.53 19.31 -12.57
CA VAL A 247 9.55 18.50 -11.34
C VAL A 247 8.34 18.88 -10.48
N ALA A 248 8.03 20.16 -10.34
CA ALA A 248 6.87 20.63 -9.59
C ALA A 248 5.55 20.11 -10.20
N CYS A 249 5.43 20.09 -11.53
CA CYS A 249 4.27 19.51 -12.21
C CYS A 249 4.12 18.01 -11.88
N PHE A 250 5.20 17.25 -12.00
CA PHE A 250 5.20 15.83 -11.64
C PHE A 250 4.80 15.60 -10.17
N MET A 251 5.40 16.37 -9.26
CA MET A 251 5.09 16.29 -7.83
C MET A 251 3.61 16.60 -7.55
N HIS A 252 3.05 17.58 -8.23
CA HIS A 252 1.64 17.93 -8.10
C HIS A 252 0.73 16.79 -8.57
N GLU A 253 0.98 16.23 -9.75
CA GLU A 253 0.21 15.11 -10.28
C GLU A 253 0.31 13.90 -9.36
N LEU A 254 1.52 13.58 -8.89
CA LEU A 254 1.74 12.48 -7.94
C LEU A 254 0.96 12.68 -6.64
N ASN A 255 0.95 13.90 -6.08
CA ASN A 255 0.18 14.19 -4.87
C ASN A 255 -1.32 13.95 -5.07
N VAL A 256 -1.87 14.40 -6.20
CA VAL A 256 -3.29 14.22 -6.53
C VAL A 256 -3.65 12.72 -6.56
N GLU A 257 -2.84 11.90 -7.21
CA GLU A 257 -3.08 10.46 -7.26
C GLU A 257 -2.94 9.79 -5.88
N LEU A 258 -1.95 10.19 -5.10
CA LEU A 258 -1.78 9.69 -3.73
C LEU A 258 -2.95 10.08 -2.83
N TRP A 259 -3.46 11.32 -2.92
CA TRP A 259 -4.61 11.77 -2.14
C TRP A 259 -5.89 11.00 -2.50
N LYS A 260 -6.12 10.71 -3.78
CA LYS A 260 -7.25 9.82 -4.19
C LYS A 260 -7.16 8.43 -3.55
N LEU A 261 -5.95 7.93 -3.33
CA LEU A 261 -5.68 6.68 -2.65
C LEU A 261 -5.65 6.81 -1.11
N GLY A 262 -6.01 7.96 -0.56
CA GLY A 262 -6.02 8.18 0.89
C GLY A 262 -4.63 8.28 1.52
N VAL A 263 -3.58 8.44 0.71
CA VAL A 263 -2.21 8.60 1.19
C VAL A 263 -1.97 10.07 1.50
N PRO A 264 -1.66 10.44 2.75
CA PRO A 264 -1.53 11.84 3.17
C PRO A 264 -0.16 12.41 2.77
N ALA A 265 0.16 12.37 1.48
CA ALA A 265 1.37 13.01 0.94
C ALA A 265 1.37 14.50 1.30
N LYS A 266 2.41 14.96 1.97
CA LYS A 266 2.43 16.28 2.60
C LYS A 266 3.61 17.13 2.20
N THR A 267 4.79 16.58 2.15
CA THR A 267 6.03 17.32 1.92
C THR A 267 6.71 16.82 0.67
N GLN A 268 7.22 17.76 -0.12
CA GLN A 268 8.01 17.48 -1.31
C GLN A 268 9.12 18.52 -1.42
N HIS A 269 10.34 18.07 -1.70
CA HIS A 269 11.53 18.92 -1.84
C HIS A 269 12.61 18.26 -2.69
N ASN A 270 13.65 19.01 -3.01
CA ASN A 270 14.85 18.44 -3.59
C ASN A 270 15.67 17.73 -2.53
N GLU A 271 16.35 16.68 -2.92
CA GLU A 271 17.32 15.97 -2.10
C GLU A 271 18.78 16.40 -2.40
N VAL A 272 19.70 15.88 -1.59
CA VAL A 272 21.11 16.29 -1.60
C VAL A 272 21.80 15.94 -2.92
N ALA A 273 21.43 14.83 -3.54
CA ALA A 273 22.03 14.44 -4.83
C ALA A 273 21.36 15.16 -6.01
N PRO A 274 22.14 15.42 -7.09
CA PRO A 274 21.59 16.01 -8.30
C PRO A 274 20.43 15.20 -8.87
N ALA A 275 19.30 15.86 -9.19
CA ALA A 275 18.06 15.27 -9.71
C ALA A 275 17.38 14.27 -8.77
N GLN A 276 17.75 14.25 -7.51
CA GLN A 276 17.05 13.51 -6.45
C GLN A 276 16.01 14.41 -5.80
N HIS A 277 14.87 13.82 -5.49
CA HIS A 277 13.74 14.49 -4.86
C HIS A 277 13.13 13.56 -3.83
N GLU A 278 12.42 14.13 -2.88
CA GLU A 278 11.71 13.39 -1.86
C GLU A 278 10.23 13.74 -1.81
N LEU A 279 9.45 12.74 -1.48
CA LEU A 279 8.06 12.86 -1.05
C LEU A 279 7.93 12.19 0.30
N SER A 280 7.41 12.89 1.29
CA SER A 280 7.15 12.33 2.60
C SER A 280 5.68 12.47 3.03
N LEU A 281 5.23 11.52 3.85
CA LEU A 281 3.88 11.48 4.42
C LEU A 281 3.82 12.23 5.74
N ILE A 282 4.96 12.46 6.38
CA ILE A 282 5.07 13.16 7.65
C ILE A 282 5.98 14.38 7.49
N HIS A 283 5.61 15.45 8.17
CA HIS A 283 6.38 16.69 8.21
C HIS A 283 7.43 16.72 9.32
N ILE A 284 7.87 15.63 9.88
CA ILE A 284 8.82 15.63 10.98
C ILE A 284 9.86 14.57 10.75
N SER A 285 11.04 14.99 10.43
CA SER A 285 12.22 14.14 10.34
C SER A 285 12.94 13.95 11.68
N GLU A 286 12.57 14.68 12.74
CA GLU A 286 13.26 14.57 14.02
C GLU A 286 12.29 14.33 15.19
N PRO A 287 12.67 13.46 16.15
CA PRO A 287 11.91 13.31 17.37
C PRO A 287 11.99 14.61 18.17
N THR A 288 10.91 15.36 18.23
CA THR A 288 10.79 16.51 19.12
C THR A 288 10.92 16.02 20.56
N ARG A 289 12.06 16.28 21.19
CA ARG A 289 12.14 16.24 22.66
C ARG A 289 11.28 17.38 23.18
N ARG A 290 10.08 17.07 23.64
CA ARG A 290 9.37 18.01 24.52
C ARG A 290 10.07 17.96 25.87
N SER A 291 10.71 19.06 26.22
CA SER A 291 11.23 19.33 27.55
C SER A 291 10.08 19.39 28.55
#